data_13df5335f7b203f46bebf628953daa51
#
_entry.id   13df5335f7b203f46bebf628953daa51
#
_cell.length_a   1.000
_cell.length_b   1.000
_cell.length_c   1.000
_cell.angle_alpha   90.00
_cell.angle_beta   90.00
_cell.angle_gamma   90.00
#
_symmetry.space_group_name_H-M   'P 1'
#
loop_
_entity.id
_entity.type
_entity.pdbx_description
1 polymer ?
#
loop_
_entity_poly.entity_id
_entity_poly.type
_entity_poly.pdbx_seq_one_letter_code
_entity_poly.pdbx_strand_id
1 'polypeptide(L)'
;MDIVTAIIGLLGGLAMFLYGIEVMGDGLKNSSGAALKKVLEKVTGNVIMGVLTGALVTAVIQSSTATIVLTVALIGAGVLTLKQAVSIVMGANIGTTITAWIITLANVEASDSWFLWLFDTDTLAPIALVIGIILLMFIKKKTAKPIGDICIGFGVLFVGLNLMTEGVKPLIGTSVFETFLTFLQNPIVGILFGLILTVIVQSSSATVGMLQTVAAATAAAAVNDPNAVVVTFSMAYPIIMGINLGTCVTTAMVCSIGTGKDAKRTGVVHIVFNTIGTILFMIVMSILQYWVMPELELWKGTVDSFGIAVFQTVFNLATAIVLIPFTGGLVKLSTIFVKEDAPKEDPHPELHTLDDKLYISPAVAVGEATKAVAAMGKIALVNFGRGSKQLINYAEENDAIIDEDEECLDQFADHADHFLIGLSKVVENEVDDRQVDMLMQTVPNFERVGDYATNLVELGQRLKAENASFSVNAIKELDILTAAVTEILTITVDAFENDDNEAAKAIEPLEEIIDDMVMILRDRHTKRLKSGECSVSSGLVFMETLTYMERASDQCSSIAVMMLARNNKEILHNHYDYLREIHSGNDENYRAEKNRRREQYIAPLKAIK
;
A
#
# COMPACT_ATOMS: atom_id res chain seq x y z
N MET A 1 -22.70 43.27 -8.43
CA MET A 1 -21.56 42.66 -9.17
C MET A 1 -20.48 42.17 -8.20
N ASP A 2 -20.23 42.95 -7.15
CA ASP A 2 -19.13 42.64 -6.19
C ASP A 2 -19.31 41.32 -5.41
N ILE A 3 -20.54 40.98 -4.98
CA ILE A 3 -20.79 39.72 -4.24
C ILE A 3 -20.58 38.49 -5.14
N VAL A 4 -21.02 38.54 -6.40
CA VAL A 4 -20.84 37.44 -7.35
C VAL A 4 -19.34 37.22 -7.64
N THR A 5 -18.60 38.31 -7.83
CA THR A 5 -17.16 38.27 -8.05
C THR A 5 -16.44 37.73 -6.80
N ALA A 6 -16.87 38.12 -5.61
CA ALA A 6 -16.36 37.62 -4.34
C ALA A 6 -16.57 36.10 -4.20
N ILE A 7 -17.78 35.60 -4.51
CA ILE A 7 -18.09 34.16 -4.48
C ILE A 7 -17.24 33.39 -5.51
N ILE A 8 -17.10 33.92 -6.73
CA ILE A 8 -16.25 33.29 -7.77
C ILE A 8 -14.79 33.26 -7.30
N GLY A 9 -14.28 34.34 -6.70
CA GLY A 9 -12.93 34.40 -6.14
C GLY A 9 -12.73 33.36 -5.02
N LEU A 10 -13.69 33.26 -4.12
CA LEU A 10 -13.65 32.28 -3.02
C LEU A 10 -13.66 30.84 -3.54
N LEU A 11 -14.55 30.51 -4.48
CA LEU A 11 -14.62 29.16 -5.07
C LEU A 11 -13.38 28.84 -5.93
N GLY A 12 -12.89 29.79 -6.69
CA GLY A 12 -11.66 29.66 -7.47
C GLY A 12 -10.43 29.45 -6.57
N GLY A 13 -10.33 30.23 -5.48
CA GLY A 13 -9.29 30.07 -4.47
C GLY A 13 -9.37 28.70 -3.78
N LEU A 14 -10.59 28.24 -3.43
CA LEU A 14 -10.81 26.92 -2.87
C LEU A 14 -10.36 25.80 -3.83
N ALA A 15 -10.70 25.93 -5.11
CA ALA A 15 -10.29 24.94 -6.13
C ALA A 15 -8.76 24.87 -6.25
N MET A 16 -8.06 26.02 -6.28
CA MET A 16 -6.60 26.07 -6.29
C MET A 16 -6.00 25.51 -5.00
N PHE A 17 -6.57 25.84 -3.87
CA PHE A 17 -6.13 25.35 -2.57
C PHE A 17 -6.24 23.81 -2.49
N LEU A 18 -7.38 23.24 -2.92
CA LEU A 18 -7.59 21.78 -2.97
C LEU A 18 -6.57 21.12 -3.89
N TYR A 19 -6.39 21.67 -5.08
CA TYR A 19 -5.42 21.15 -6.05
C TYR A 19 -3.98 21.24 -5.52
N GLY A 20 -3.63 22.33 -4.85
CA GLY A 20 -2.32 22.50 -4.23
C GLY A 20 -2.04 21.46 -3.14
N ILE A 21 -3.02 21.16 -2.26
CA ILE A 21 -2.91 20.10 -1.25
C ILE A 21 -2.71 18.73 -1.92
N GLU A 22 -3.46 18.43 -2.97
CA GLU A 22 -3.41 17.16 -3.68
C GLU A 22 -2.04 16.95 -4.31
N VAL A 23 -1.56 17.90 -5.11
CA VAL A 23 -0.24 17.84 -5.75
C VAL A 23 0.89 17.74 -4.73
N MET A 24 0.83 18.54 -3.65
CA MET A 24 1.82 18.47 -2.57
C MET A 24 1.79 17.11 -1.86
N GLY A 25 0.60 16.59 -1.58
CA GLY A 25 0.40 15.28 -0.96
C GLY A 25 0.95 14.14 -1.81
N ASP A 26 0.69 14.16 -3.12
CA ASP A 26 1.23 13.16 -4.06
C ASP A 26 2.75 13.25 -4.15
N GLY A 27 3.33 14.44 -4.20
CA GLY A 27 4.77 14.63 -4.15
C GLY A 27 5.40 14.07 -2.85
N LEU A 28 4.79 14.34 -1.69
CA LEU A 28 5.23 13.80 -0.40
C LEU A 28 5.13 12.27 -0.35
N LYS A 29 4.03 11.72 -0.80
CA LYS A 29 3.78 10.27 -0.89
C LYS A 29 4.82 9.59 -1.78
N ASN A 30 5.05 10.11 -2.98
CA ASN A 30 5.99 9.54 -3.95
C ASN A 30 7.46 9.67 -3.49
N SER A 31 7.80 10.74 -2.77
CA SER A 31 9.14 10.91 -2.19
C SER A 31 9.39 10.01 -0.97
N SER A 32 8.35 9.63 -0.25
CA SER A 32 8.44 8.95 1.05
C SER A 32 8.06 7.47 1.01
N GLY A 33 7.76 6.89 -0.16
CA GLY A 33 7.17 5.55 -0.31
C GLY A 33 7.94 4.45 0.42
N ALA A 34 9.27 4.40 0.29
CA ALA A 34 10.12 3.41 0.99
C ALA A 34 10.13 3.61 2.52
N ALA A 35 10.06 4.87 2.99
CA ALA A 35 9.98 5.16 4.41
C ALA A 35 8.61 4.79 4.97
N LEU A 36 7.54 5.07 4.22
CA LEU A 36 6.17 4.74 4.56
C LEU A 36 5.98 3.22 4.72
N LYS A 37 6.50 2.43 3.77
CA LYS A 37 6.52 0.97 3.85
C LYS A 37 7.19 0.48 5.14
N LYS A 38 8.42 0.95 5.44
CA LYS A 38 9.16 0.57 6.66
C LYS A 38 8.42 0.96 7.95
N VAL A 39 7.71 2.08 7.95
CA VAL A 39 6.93 2.54 9.12
C VAL A 39 5.73 1.63 9.33
N LEU A 40 5.01 1.26 8.28
CA LEU A 40 3.85 0.36 8.35
C LEU A 40 4.26 -1.07 8.74
N GLU A 41 5.37 -1.58 8.23
CA GLU A 41 5.92 -2.90 8.62
C GLU A 41 6.31 -2.97 10.11
N LYS A 42 6.66 -1.83 10.72
CA LYS A 42 7.01 -1.73 12.15
C LYS A 42 5.82 -1.54 13.08
N VAL A 43 4.60 -1.52 12.58
CA VAL A 43 3.42 -1.46 13.44
C VAL A 43 3.33 -2.74 14.26
N THR A 44 3.91 -2.68 15.44
CA THR A 44 3.84 -3.73 16.44
C THR A 44 2.49 -3.67 17.18
N GLY A 45 2.15 -4.71 17.96
CA GLY A 45 0.92 -4.72 18.79
C GLY A 45 0.81 -3.60 19.84
N ASN A 46 1.74 -2.63 19.84
CA ASN A 46 1.73 -1.47 20.74
C ASN A 46 0.84 -0.36 20.18
N VAL A 47 -0.22 -0.03 20.91
CA VAL A 47 -1.20 1.01 20.54
C VAL A 47 -0.54 2.37 20.31
N ILE A 48 0.44 2.76 21.13
CA ILE A 48 1.13 4.05 20.99
C ILE A 48 1.90 4.12 19.66
N MET A 49 2.59 3.04 19.29
CA MET A 49 3.29 2.97 18.00
C MET A 49 2.31 3.04 16.84
N GLY A 50 1.14 2.40 16.95
CA GLY A 50 0.09 2.51 15.95
C GLY A 50 -0.43 3.95 15.80
N VAL A 51 -0.64 4.67 16.89
CA VAL A 51 -1.04 6.09 16.86
C VAL A 51 0.05 6.95 16.21
N LEU A 52 1.31 6.77 16.58
CA LEU A 52 2.42 7.52 15.96
C LEU A 52 2.55 7.21 14.46
N THR A 53 2.39 5.94 14.10
CA THR A 53 2.37 5.52 12.68
C THR A 53 1.23 6.19 11.92
N GLY A 54 0.00 6.13 12.44
CA GLY A 54 -1.15 6.77 11.81
C GLY A 54 -0.98 8.28 11.65
N ALA A 55 -0.43 8.94 12.67
CA ALA A 55 -0.14 10.38 12.61
C ALA A 55 0.92 10.70 11.54
N LEU A 56 2.01 9.95 11.49
CA LEU A 56 3.08 10.15 10.52
C LEU A 56 2.61 9.86 9.09
N VAL A 57 1.91 8.74 8.89
CA VAL A 57 1.36 8.35 7.58
C VAL A 57 0.42 9.42 7.06
N THR A 58 -0.51 9.90 7.90
CA THR A 58 -1.46 10.95 7.50
C THR A 58 -0.77 12.29 7.25
N ALA A 59 0.24 12.65 8.04
CA ALA A 59 1.03 13.86 7.81
C ALA A 59 1.76 13.82 6.46
N VAL A 60 2.24 12.64 6.04
CA VAL A 60 2.89 12.43 4.72
C VAL A 60 1.86 12.39 3.59
N ILE A 61 0.81 11.59 3.72
CA ILE A 61 -0.22 11.43 2.67
C ILE A 61 -1.12 12.68 2.57
N GLN A 62 -1.17 13.53 3.61
CA GLN A 62 -2.06 14.70 3.74
C GLN A 62 -3.56 14.36 3.63
N SER A 63 -3.92 13.10 3.85
CA SER A 63 -5.30 12.59 3.81
C SER A 63 -5.54 11.52 4.85
N SER A 64 -6.36 11.81 5.86
CA SER A 64 -6.77 10.82 6.87
C SER A 64 -7.66 9.73 6.26
N THR A 65 -8.53 10.08 5.31
CA THR A 65 -9.37 9.11 4.59
C THR A 65 -8.49 8.12 3.82
N ALA A 66 -7.49 8.59 3.07
CA ALA A 66 -6.55 7.72 2.36
C ALA A 66 -5.76 6.81 3.31
N THR A 67 -5.31 7.34 4.45
CA THR A 67 -4.64 6.54 5.50
C THR A 67 -5.53 5.44 6.05
N ILE A 68 -6.82 5.73 6.27
CA ILE A 68 -7.79 4.73 6.76
C ILE A 68 -8.08 3.69 5.69
N VAL A 69 -8.23 4.09 4.42
CA VAL A 69 -8.43 3.16 3.29
C VAL A 69 -7.24 2.22 3.15
N LEU A 70 -6.01 2.74 3.22
CA LEU A 70 -4.80 1.93 3.23
C LEU A 70 -4.76 0.97 4.42
N THR A 71 -5.14 1.45 5.62
CA THR A 71 -5.22 0.60 6.82
C THR A 71 -6.22 -0.53 6.65
N VAL A 72 -7.37 -0.26 6.03
CA VAL A 72 -8.41 -1.25 5.70
C VAL A 72 -7.89 -2.30 4.72
N ALA A 73 -7.19 -1.88 3.67
CA ALA A 73 -6.57 -2.81 2.72
C ALA A 73 -5.55 -3.72 3.40
N LEU A 74 -4.71 -3.18 4.30
CA LEU A 74 -3.73 -3.96 5.07
C LEU A 74 -4.38 -4.93 6.08
N ILE A 75 -5.57 -4.62 6.60
CA ILE A 75 -6.36 -5.60 7.38
C ILE A 75 -6.86 -6.71 6.47
N GLY A 76 -7.42 -6.36 5.31
CA GLY A 76 -7.87 -7.32 4.30
C GLY A 76 -6.75 -8.26 3.86
N ALA A 77 -5.54 -7.73 3.72
CA ALA A 77 -4.32 -8.48 3.43
C ALA A 77 -3.76 -9.28 4.64
N GLY A 78 -4.41 -9.27 5.81
CA GLY A 78 -3.94 -9.97 7.01
C GLY A 78 -2.67 -9.38 7.65
N VAL A 79 -2.16 -8.26 7.14
CA VAL A 79 -0.94 -7.58 7.62
C VAL A 79 -1.18 -6.88 8.96
N LEU A 80 -2.39 -6.34 9.13
CA LEU A 80 -2.78 -5.63 10.34
C LEU A 80 -3.97 -6.30 11.02
N THR A 81 -3.93 -6.34 12.33
CA THR A 81 -5.10 -6.70 13.14
C THR A 81 -6.04 -5.51 13.31
N LEU A 82 -7.32 -5.75 13.55
CA LEU A 82 -8.30 -4.69 13.83
C LEU A 82 -7.86 -3.77 14.98
N LYS A 83 -7.21 -4.31 16.03
CA LYS A 83 -6.69 -3.51 17.15
C LYS A 83 -5.58 -2.54 16.72
N GLN A 84 -4.69 -2.96 15.84
CA GLN A 84 -3.65 -2.09 15.26
C GLN A 84 -4.28 -1.01 14.38
N ALA A 85 -5.26 -1.37 13.56
CA ALA A 85 -6.00 -0.44 12.73
C ALA A 85 -6.70 0.66 13.54
N VAL A 86 -7.34 0.30 14.65
CA VAL A 86 -7.96 1.29 15.57
C VAL A 86 -6.93 2.32 16.04
N SER A 87 -5.72 1.89 16.38
CA SER A 87 -4.67 2.81 16.81
C SER A 87 -4.15 3.71 15.68
N ILE A 88 -4.06 3.17 14.45
CA ILE A 88 -3.70 3.97 13.27
C ILE A 88 -4.78 5.02 12.96
N VAL A 89 -6.06 4.66 13.05
CA VAL A 89 -7.18 5.59 12.89
C VAL A 89 -7.13 6.76 13.88
N MET A 90 -6.85 6.47 15.16
CA MET A 90 -6.64 7.52 16.17
C MET A 90 -5.48 8.45 15.78
N GLY A 91 -4.38 7.87 15.30
CA GLY A 91 -3.22 8.62 14.83
C GLY A 91 -3.53 9.47 13.60
N ALA A 92 -4.31 8.94 12.66
CA ALA A 92 -4.69 9.64 11.44
C ALA A 92 -5.41 10.97 11.73
N ASN A 93 -6.27 11.00 12.74
CA ASN A 93 -6.91 12.25 13.18
C ASN A 93 -5.90 13.28 13.71
N ILE A 94 -4.86 12.84 14.43
CA ILE A 94 -3.77 13.73 14.87
C ILE A 94 -2.98 14.21 13.66
N GLY A 95 -2.63 13.33 12.71
CA GLY A 95 -1.87 13.67 11.51
C GLY A 95 -2.53 14.74 10.64
N THR A 96 -3.85 14.78 10.58
CA THR A 96 -4.63 15.78 9.85
C THR A 96 -4.36 17.22 10.35
N THR A 97 -3.94 17.39 11.61
CA THR A 97 -3.66 18.72 12.16
C THR A 97 -2.43 19.38 11.54
N ILE A 98 -1.52 18.62 10.96
CA ILE A 98 -0.32 19.14 10.27
C ILE A 98 -0.70 20.10 9.13
N THR A 99 -1.79 19.80 8.40
CA THR A 99 -2.28 20.70 7.33
C THR A 99 -2.68 22.07 7.91
N ALA A 100 -3.36 22.11 9.05
CA ALA A 100 -3.72 23.38 9.69
C ALA A 100 -2.47 24.19 10.09
N TRP A 101 -1.40 23.53 10.52
CA TRP A 101 -0.13 24.19 10.80
C TRP A 101 0.57 24.72 9.54
N ILE A 102 0.51 23.97 8.43
CA ILE A 102 1.02 24.46 7.13
C ILE A 102 0.26 25.74 6.72
N ILE A 103 -1.07 25.75 6.85
CA ILE A 103 -1.89 26.92 6.53
C ILE A 103 -1.58 28.10 7.46
N THR A 104 -1.29 27.82 8.73
CA THR A 104 -0.92 28.88 9.69
C THR A 104 0.34 29.62 9.27
N LEU A 105 1.26 28.98 8.54
CA LEU A 105 2.44 29.65 7.98
C LEU A 105 2.06 30.78 7.01
N ALA A 106 0.88 30.70 6.36
CA ALA A 106 0.39 31.76 5.47
C ALA A 106 0.14 33.10 6.16
N ASN A 107 -0.08 33.07 7.46
CA ASN A 107 -0.45 34.27 8.25
C ASN A 107 0.70 34.73 9.15
N VAL A 108 1.93 34.32 8.90
CA VAL A 108 3.12 34.82 9.60
C VAL A 108 3.50 36.16 8.96
N GLU A 109 3.25 37.26 9.69
CA GLU A 109 3.68 38.60 9.25
C GLU A 109 5.20 38.69 9.24
N ALA A 110 5.75 39.17 8.12
CA ALA A 110 7.18 39.47 8.01
C ALA A 110 7.56 40.58 9.01
N SER A 111 8.47 40.30 9.91
CA SER A 111 9.13 41.37 10.69
C SER A 111 10.18 42.05 9.80
N ASP A 112 10.65 43.25 10.20
CA ASP A 112 11.64 44.06 9.49
C ASP A 112 12.99 43.37 9.19
N SER A 113 13.14 42.10 9.51
CA SER A 113 14.32 41.27 9.22
C SER A 113 14.25 40.68 7.82
N TRP A 114 15.28 40.93 6.99
CA TRP A 114 15.39 40.37 5.62
C TRP A 114 15.31 38.84 5.60
N PHE A 115 15.72 38.18 6.67
CA PHE A 115 15.67 36.73 6.78
C PHE A 115 14.22 36.24 6.99
N LEU A 116 13.41 36.95 7.77
CA LEU A 116 12.01 36.62 7.99
C LEU A 116 11.15 36.93 6.76
N TRP A 117 11.50 37.96 5.96
CA TRP A 117 10.87 38.25 4.68
C TRP A 117 10.96 37.08 3.69
N LEU A 118 12.05 36.28 3.72
CA LEU A 118 12.18 35.09 2.87
C LEU A 118 11.16 33.99 3.24
N PHE A 119 10.70 33.96 4.49
CA PHE A 119 9.69 33.01 4.98
C PHE A 119 8.27 33.56 4.91
N ASP A 120 8.10 34.80 4.47
CA ASP A 120 6.79 35.33 4.14
C ASP A 120 6.19 34.53 2.98
N THR A 121 4.91 34.17 3.11
CA THR A 121 4.21 33.35 2.11
C THR A 121 4.07 34.04 0.76
N ASP A 122 3.96 35.37 0.74
CA ASP A 122 3.92 36.14 -0.50
C ASP A 122 5.26 36.09 -1.27
N THR A 123 6.35 35.75 -0.58
CA THR A 123 7.68 35.55 -1.16
C THR A 123 7.95 34.06 -1.40
N LEU A 124 7.66 33.22 -0.41
CA LEU A 124 7.99 31.80 -0.42
C LEU A 124 7.17 31.02 -1.46
N ALA A 125 5.88 31.34 -1.61
CA ALA A 125 5.01 30.63 -2.56
C ALA A 125 5.43 30.83 -4.03
N PRO A 126 5.69 32.05 -4.53
CA PRO A 126 6.25 32.25 -5.86
C PRO A 126 7.63 31.58 -6.07
N ILE A 127 8.52 31.64 -5.06
CA ILE A 127 9.82 30.97 -5.13
C ILE A 127 9.63 29.46 -5.25
N ALA A 128 8.75 28.86 -4.46
CA ALA A 128 8.45 27.44 -4.53
C ALA A 128 7.91 27.05 -5.92
N LEU A 129 7.00 27.86 -6.51
CA LEU A 129 6.50 27.64 -7.87
C LEU A 129 7.62 27.64 -8.90
N VAL A 130 8.53 28.64 -8.84
CA VAL A 130 9.68 28.72 -9.76
C VAL A 130 10.60 27.50 -9.62
N ILE A 131 10.94 27.13 -8.38
CA ILE A 131 11.75 25.94 -8.10
C ILE A 131 11.05 24.69 -8.64
N GLY A 132 9.76 24.54 -8.36
CA GLY A 132 8.97 23.41 -8.81
C GLY A 132 8.94 23.26 -10.33
N ILE A 133 8.68 24.35 -11.05
CA ILE A 133 8.72 24.38 -12.53
C ILE A 133 10.12 24.02 -13.07
N ILE A 134 11.17 24.57 -12.46
CA ILE A 134 12.55 24.23 -12.87
C ILE A 134 12.83 22.75 -12.70
N LEU A 135 12.43 22.18 -11.56
CA LEU A 135 12.62 20.75 -11.27
C LEU A 135 11.85 19.87 -12.27
N LEU A 136 10.60 20.22 -12.59
CA LEU A 136 9.77 19.41 -13.50
C LEU A 136 10.15 19.56 -14.96
N MET A 137 10.50 20.76 -15.42
CA MET A 137 10.74 21.00 -16.86
C MET A 137 12.19 20.80 -17.28
N PHE A 138 13.15 21.10 -16.41
CA PHE A 138 14.57 21.14 -16.81
C PHE A 138 15.39 19.98 -16.20
N ILE A 139 14.94 19.36 -15.11
CA ILE A 139 15.66 18.26 -14.46
C ILE A 139 14.99 16.92 -14.78
N LYS A 140 15.59 16.17 -15.70
CA LYS A 140 15.07 14.87 -16.19
C LYS A 140 15.28 13.70 -15.20
N LYS A 141 15.76 13.96 -13.98
CA LYS A 141 15.92 12.90 -12.97
C LYS A 141 14.54 12.54 -12.37
N LYS A 142 14.18 11.28 -12.38
CA LYS A 142 12.90 10.79 -11.79
C LYS A 142 12.74 11.22 -10.31
N THR A 143 13.83 11.33 -9.56
CA THR A 143 13.82 11.81 -8.16
C THR A 143 13.50 13.29 -8.00
N ALA A 144 13.61 14.09 -9.05
CA ALA A 144 13.31 15.53 -9.00
C ALA A 144 11.80 15.82 -9.14
N LYS A 145 11.04 14.92 -9.79
CA LYS A 145 9.60 15.08 -10.02
C LYS A 145 8.82 15.21 -8.70
N PRO A 146 8.93 14.29 -7.72
CA PRO A 146 8.19 14.41 -6.46
C PRO A 146 8.53 15.70 -5.69
N ILE A 147 9.78 16.15 -5.70
CA ILE A 147 10.20 17.40 -5.05
C ILE A 147 9.59 18.59 -5.81
N GLY A 148 9.57 18.54 -7.13
CA GLY A 148 8.92 19.54 -7.96
C GLY A 148 7.43 19.66 -7.66
N ASP A 149 6.74 18.53 -7.54
CA ASP A 149 5.30 18.47 -7.20
C ASP A 149 5.04 19.04 -5.80
N ILE A 150 5.89 18.73 -4.78
CA ILE A 150 5.80 19.35 -3.45
C ILE A 150 5.90 20.87 -3.56
N CYS A 151 6.87 21.38 -4.31
CA CYS A 151 7.10 22.83 -4.45
C CYS A 151 5.93 23.51 -5.18
N ILE A 152 5.42 22.90 -6.27
CA ILE A 152 4.27 23.44 -7.00
C ILE A 152 3.02 23.38 -6.14
N GLY A 153 2.74 22.24 -5.51
CA GLY A 153 1.58 22.05 -4.65
C GLY A 153 1.56 23.08 -3.51
N PHE A 154 2.69 23.28 -2.86
CA PHE A 154 2.87 24.31 -1.83
C PHE A 154 2.55 25.72 -2.38
N GLY A 155 3.15 26.10 -3.48
CA GLY A 155 2.92 27.43 -4.05
C GLY A 155 1.49 27.66 -4.51
N VAL A 156 0.87 26.67 -5.18
CA VAL A 156 -0.54 26.74 -5.62
C VAL A 156 -1.49 26.80 -4.42
N LEU A 157 -1.22 26.04 -3.36
CA LEU A 157 -1.98 26.08 -2.10
C LEU A 157 -2.04 27.50 -1.54
N PHE A 158 -0.90 28.18 -1.41
CA PHE A 158 -0.86 29.53 -0.86
C PHE A 158 -1.47 30.59 -1.78
N VAL A 159 -1.31 30.47 -3.10
CA VAL A 159 -2.02 31.30 -4.07
C VAL A 159 -3.54 31.13 -3.91
N GLY A 160 -4.01 29.88 -3.74
CA GLY A 160 -5.41 29.57 -3.45
C GLY A 160 -5.91 30.23 -2.16
N LEU A 161 -5.13 30.15 -1.08
CA LEU A 161 -5.46 30.82 0.20
C LEU A 161 -5.58 32.34 0.04
N ASN A 162 -4.63 32.97 -0.66
CA ASN A 162 -4.67 34.41 -0.91
C ASN A 162 -5.90 34.81 -1.73
N LEU A 163 -6.25 34.04 -2.79
CA LEU A 163 -7.46 34.27 -3.55
C LEU A 163 -8.75 34.10 -2.72
N MET A 164 -8.78 33.12 -1.82
CA MET A 164 -9.90 32.94 -0.88
C MET A 164 -10.01 34.15 0.06
N THR A 165 -8.90 34.62 0.62
CA THR A 165 -8.86 35.79 1.50
C THR A 165 -9.37 37.05 0.78
N GLU A 166 -8.92 37.30 -0.44
CA GLU A 166 -9.40 38.41 -1.27
C GLU A 166 -10.89 38.25 -1.62
N GLY A 167 -11.37 37.02 -1.83
CA GLY A 167 -12.79 36.73 -2.07
C GLY A 167 -13.67 36.95 -0.85
N VAL A 168 -13.17 36.78 0.36
CA VAL A 168 -13.92 37.01 1.60
C VAL A 168 -14.01 38.51 1.94
N LYS A 169 -12.97 39.32 1.70
CA LYS A 169 -12.93 40.73 2.06
C LYS A 169 -14.17 41.56 1.65
N PRO A 170 -14.70 41.45 0.41
CA PRO A 170 -15.89 42.22 0.03
C PRO A 170 -17.19 41.76 0.71
N LEU A 171 -17.20 40.58 1.34
CA LEU A 171 -18.35 40.07 2.07
C LEU A 171 -18.42 40.60 3.50
N ILE A 172 -17.27 40.93 4.07
CA ILE A 172 -17.15 41.46 5.43
C ILE A 172 -17.89 42.81 5.50
N GLY A 173 -18.73 42.98 6.54
CA GLY A 173 -19.58 44.19 6.70
C GLY A 173 -20.87 44.17 5.90
N THR A 174 -21.15 43.12 5.12
CA THR A 174 -22.48 42.92 4.53
C THR A 174 -23.43 42.33 5.54
N SER A 175 -24.68 42.79 5.55
CA SER A 175 -25.72 42.29 6.47
C SER A 175 -25.95 40.76 6.36
N VAL A 176 -25.73 40.20 5.19
CA VAL A 176 -25.84 38.74 4.94
C VAL A 176 -24.74 38.00 5.69
N PHE A 177 -23.49 38.46 5.59
CA PHE A 177 -22.35 37.84 6.23
C PHE A 177 -22.42 37.96 7.77
N GLU A 178 -22.81 39.12 8.27
CA GLU A 178 -23.00 39.35 9.71
C GLU A 178 -24.12 38.45 10.28
N THR A 179 -25.25 38.34 9.56
CA THR A 179 -26.34 37.44 9.95
C THR A 179 -25.86 36.00 9.98
N PHE A 180 -25.10 35.57 8.96
CA PHE A 180 -24.53 34.24 8.89
C PHE A 180 -23.60 33.93 10.06
N LEU A 181 -22.67 34.83 10.39
CA LEU A 181 -21.79 34.65 11.55
C LEU A 181 -22.58 34.62 12.87
N THR A 182 -23.66 35.42 12.98
CA THR A 182 -24.53 35.40 14.15
C THR A 182 -25.21 34.04 14.35
N PHE A 183 -25.64 33.38 13.25
CA PHE A 183 -26.17 32.00 13.34
C PHE A 183 -25.13 31.00 13.83
N LEU A 184 -23.86 31.17 13.47
CA LEU A 184 -22.76 30.31 13.88
C LEU A 184 -22.35 30.48 15.35
N GLN A 185 -22.87 31.50 16.05
CA GLN A 185 -22.70 31.62 17.50
C GLN A 185 -23.39 30.49 18.29
N ASN A 186 -24.40 29.86 17.68
CA ASN A 186 -25.02 28.69 18.29
C ASN A 186 -24.12 27.46 18.08
N PRO A 187 -23.62 26.81 19.13
CA PRO A 187 -22.68 25.68 18.99
C PRO A 187 -23.23 24.51 18.18
N ILE A 188 -24.55 24.22 18.28
CA ILE A 188 -25.19 23.15 17.50
C ILE A 188 -25.18 23.49 16.01
N VAL A 189 -25.48 24.76 15.66
CA VAL A 189 -25.43 25.23 14.27
C VAL A 189 -24.00 25.19 13.75
N GLY A 190 -23.02 25.58 14.57
CA GLY A 190 -21.59 25.48 14.21
C GLY A 190 -21.15 24.06 13.91
N ILE A 191 -21.54 23.07 14.74
CA ILE A 191 -21.24 21.65 14.48
C ILE A 191 -21.90 21.18 13.19
N LEU A 192 -23.17 21.47 12.98
CA LEU A 192 -23.89 21.07 11.78
C LEU A 192 -23.30 21.71 10.53
N PHE A 193 -22.93 22.98 10.61
CA PHE A 193 -22.28 23.69 9.51
C PHE A 193 -20.94 23.05 9.15
N GLY A 194 -20.05 22.82 10.13
CA GLY A 194 -18.76 22.17 9.90
C GLY A 194 -18.91 20.75 9.32
N LEU A 195 -19.87 19.97 9.81
CA LEU A 195 -20.19 18.63 9.32
C LEU A 195 -20.65 18.68 7.85
N ILE A 196 -21.68 19.48 7.56
CA ILE A 196 -22.27 19.55 6.22
C ILE A 196 -21.23 20.07 5.21
N LEU A 197 -20.49 21.12 5.57
CA LEU A 197 -19.47 21.70 4.71
C LEU A 197 -18.39 20.66 4.38
N THR A 198 -17.92 19.90 5.37
CA THR A 198 -16.92 18.84 5.15
C THR A 198 -17.44 17.72 4.27
N VAL A 199 -18.71 17.33 4.42
CA VAL A 199 -19.33 16.31 3.56
C VAL A 199 -19.46 16.80 2.11
N ILE A 200 -19.75 18.08 1.89
CA ILE A 200 -19.83 18.68 0.55
C ILE A 200 -18.44 18.78 -0.09
N VAL A 201 -17.47 19.32 0.66
CA VAL A 201 -16.10 19.55 0.17
C VAL A 201 -15.29 18.25 0.08
N GLN A 202 -15.71 17.19 0.80
CA GLN A 202 -15.03 15.89 0.89
C GLN A 202 -13.60 15.98 1.46
N SER A 203 -13.24 17.10 2.10
CA SER A 203 -11.92 17.35 2.65
C SER A 203 -12.00 18.15 3.96
N SER A 204 -11.63 17.52 5.08
CA SER A 204 -11.56 18.21 6.37
C SER A 204 -10.45 19.25 6.42
N SER A 205 -9.31 18.97 5.80
CA SER A 205 -8.19 19.91 5.71
C SER A 205 -8.59 21.19 4.96
N ALA A 206 -9.33 21.04 3.86
CA ALA A 206 -9.83 22.18 3.10
C ALA A 206 -10.86 23.00 3.90
N THR A 207 -11.75 22.30 4.61
CA THR A 207 -12.78 22.98 5.43
C THR A 207 -12.14 23.75 6.60
N VAL A 208 -11.10 23.18 7.22
CA VAL A 208 -10.30 23.91 8.24
C VAL A 208 -9.59 25.11 7.61
N GLY A 209 -9.00 24.96 6.43
CA GLY A 209 -8.36 26.05 5.69
C GLY A 209 -9.33 27.19 5.37
N MET A 210 -10.55 26.85 4.94
CA MET A 210 -11.63 27.86 4.75
C MET A 210 -11.93 28.60 6.05
N LEU A 211 -12.06 27.89 7.17
CA LEU A 211 -12.31 28.51 8.47
C LEU A 211 -11.14 29.41 8.87
N GLN A 212 -9.90 28.97 8.69
CA GLN A 212 -8.68 29.76 8.98
C GLN A 212 -8.62 31.02 8.11
N THR A 213 -8.97 30.91 6.83
CA THR A 213 -9.01 32.06 5.90
C THR A 213 -10.05 33.09 6.32
N VAL A 214 -11.27 32.64 6.64
CA VAL A 214 -12.36 33.55 7.09
C VAL A 214 -11.97 34.18 8.43
N ALA A 215 -11.42 33.43 9.36
CA ALA A 215 -10.95 33.93 10.65
C ALA A 215 -9.88 35.00 10.48
N ALA A 216 -8.85 34.74 9.66
CA ALA A 216 -7.77 35.69 9.38
C ALA A 216 -8.30 36.96 8.70
N ALA A 217 -9.19 36.85 7.70
CA ALA A 217 -9.77 37.97 6.99
C ALA A 217 -10.63 38.86 7.93
N THR A 218 -11.43 38.25 8.82
CA THR A 218 -12.26 39.02 9.78
C THR A 218 -11.40 39.62 10.89
N ALA A 219 -10.34 38.96 11.35
CA ALA A 219 -9.41 39.51 12.30
C ALA A 219 -8.67 40.75 11.73
N ALA A 220 -8.22 40.67 10.48
CA ALA A 220 -7.60 41.83 9.80
C ALA A 220 -8.57 43.01 9.61
N ALA A 221 -9.87 42.73 9.33
CA ALA A 221 -10.89 43.77 9.23
C ALA A 221 -11.13 44.49 10.58
N ALA A 222 -11.12 43.75 11.68
CA ALA A 222 -11.31 44.30 13.03
C ALA A 222 -10.22 45.27 13.47
N VAL A 223 -9.02 45.21 12.89
CA VAL A 223 -7.96 46.18 13.13
C VAL A 223 -8.37 47.59 12.63
N ASN A 224 -9.11 47.63 11.50
CA ASN A 224 -9.55 48.88 10.89
C ASN A 224 -10.94 49.36 11.36
N ASP A 225 -11.81 48.42 11.75
CA ASP A 225 -13.15 48.67 12.28
C ASP A 225 -13.40 47.84 13.54
N PRO A 226 -13.30 48.43 14.76
CA PRO A 226 -13.56 47.70 16.01
C PRO A 226 -14.97 47.13 16.16
N ASN A 227 -15.92 47.54 15.31
CA ASN A 227 -17.30 47.02 15.31
C ASN A 227 -17.51 45.91 14.28
N ALA A 228 -16.49 45.58 13.50
CA ALA A 228 -16.59 44.48 12.52
C ALA A 228 -16.92 43.16 13.23
N VAL A 229 -17.86 42.40 12.69
CA VAL A 229 -18.18 41.06 13.19
C VAL A 229 -17.04 40.10 12.80
N VAL A 230 -16.48 39.48 13.82
CA VAL A 230 -15.31 38.60 13.69
C VAL A 230 -15.66 37.13 14.02
N VAL A 231 -14.88 36.22 13.49
CA VAL A 231 -14.93 34.82 13.96
C VAL A 231 -14.30 34.77 15.35
N THR A 232 -15.11 34.42 16.34
CA THR A 232 -14.66 34.24 17.72
C THR A 232 -14.29 32.80 18.00
N PHE A 233 -13.52 32.56 19.06
CA PHE A 233 -13.17 31.23 19.49
C PHE A 233 -14.43 30.39 19.82
N SER A 234 -15.47 31.01 20.41
CA SER A 234 -16.75 30.34 20.70
C SER A 234 -17.52 29.88 19.47
N MET A 235 -17.29 30.47 18.29
CA MET A 235 -17.80 30.00 16.99
C MET A 235 -16.90 28.91 16.39
N ALA A 236 -15.59 29.11 16.46
CA ALA A 236 -14.63 28.25 15.77
C ALA A 236 -14.58 26.83 16.33
N TYR A 237 -14.57 26.65 17.67
CA TYR A 237 -14.41 25.33 18.26
C TYR A 237 -15.56 24.35 17.91
N PRO A 238 -16.86 24.74 17.88
CA PRO A 238 -17.92 23.83 17.44
C PRO A 238 -17.80 23.48 15.96
N ILE A 239 -17.42 24.46 15.11
CA ILE A 239 -17.22 24.22 13.69
C ILE A 239 -16.13 23.16 13.46
N ILE A 240 -14.98 23.27 14.16
CA ILE A 240 -13.87 22.31 14.07
C ILE A 240 -14.34 20.89 14.49
N MET A 241 -15.13 20.79 15.55
CA MET A 241 -15.71 19.50 15.98
C MET A 241 -16.65 18.94 14.91
N GLY A 242 -17.47 19.79 14.28
CA GLY A 242 -18.31 19.43 13.16
C GLY A 242 -17.53 18.94 11.95
N ILE A 243 -16.41 19.58 11.63
CA ILE A 243 -15.49 19.17 10.56
C ILE A 243 -14.97 17.73 10.80
N ASN A 244 -14.56 17.42 12.02
CA ASN A 244 -14.10 16.06 12.36
C ASN A 244 -15.22 15.02 12.23
N LEU A 245 -16.46 15.35 12.61
CA LEU A 245 -17.61 14.47 12.38
C LEU A 245 -17.92 14.30 10.87
N GLY A 246 -17.79 15.36 10.07
CA GLY A 246 -17.97 15.29 8.63
C GLY A 246 -17.00 14.33 7.94
N THR A 247 -15.75 14.25 8.41
CA THR A 247 -14.76 13.29 7.92
C THR A 247 -15.19 11.83 8.16
N CYS A 248 -15.96 11.57 9.21
CA CYS A 248 -16.48 10.23 9.48
C CYS A 248 -17.45 9.75 8.40
N VAL A 249 -18.24 10.65 7.83
CA VAL A 249 -19.21 10.32 6.77
C VAL A 249 -18.46 9.86 5.52
N THR A 250 -17.43 10.61 5.10
CA THR A 250 -16.61 10.24 3.95
C THR A 250 -15.91 8.90 4.13
N THR A 251 -15.32 8.67 5.30
CA THR A 251 -14.69 7.39 5.67
C THR A 251 -15.70 6.24 5.71
N ALA A 252 -16.89 6.46 6.28
CA ALA A 252 -17.92 5.43 6.34
C ALA A 252 -18.39 5.00 4.95
N MET A 253 -18.53 5.94 4.02
CA MET A 253 -18.87 5.64 2.62
C MET A 253 -17.82 4.71 2.00
N VAL A 254 -16.53 5.03 2.14
CA VAL A 254 -15.44 4.22 1.57
C VAL A 254 -15.33 2.85 2.24
N CYS A 255 -15.49 2.77 3.57
CA CYS A 255 -15.45 1.51 4.31
C CYS A 255 -16.70 0.63 4.11
N SER A 256 -17.76 1.14 3.47
CA SER A 256 -19.02 0.39 3.27
C SER A 256 -19.10 -0.31 1.92
N ILE A 257 -18.38 0.17 0.91
CA ILE A 257 -18.48 -0.31 -0.48
C ILE A 257 -17.43 -1.39 -0.75
N GLY A 258 -17.87 -2.60 -1.10
CA GLY A 258 -17.01 -3.68 -1.57
C GLY A 258 -15.94 -4.16 -0.58
N THR A 259 -16.18 -4.03 0.74
CA THR A 259 -15.17 -4.28 1.76
C THR A 259 -15.57 -5.38 2.73
N GLY A 260 -14.56 -6.10 3.24
CA GLY A 260 -14.72 -7.06 4.33
C GLY A 260 -15.26 -6.45 5.63
N LYS A 261 -15.62 -7.28 6.59
CA LYS A 261 -16.23 -6.83 7.86
C LYS A 261 -15.30 -5.98 8.71
N ASP A 262 -14.00 -6.27 8.71
CA ASP A 262 -13.03 -5.49 9.48
C ASP A 262 -12.81 -4.09 8.92
N ALA A 263 -12.99 -3.92 7.60
CA ALA A 263 -13.07 -2.61 6.97
C ALA A 263 -14.26 -1.78 7.52
N LYS A 264 -15.45 -2.39 7.56
CA LYS A 264 -16.66 -1.76 8.11
C LYS A 264 -16.49 -1.46 9.60
N ARG A 265 -15.87 -2.37 10.36
CA ARG A 265 -15.54 -2.18 11.78
C ARG A 265 -14.60 -0.99 11.98
N THR A 266 -13.59 -0.85 11.09
CA THR A 266 -12.67 0.29 11.14
C THR A 266 -13.39 1.62 10.88
N GLY A 267 -14.31 1.67 9.91
CA GLY A 267 -15.19 2.82 9.69
C GLY A 267 -16.07 3.15 10.90
N VAL A 268 -16.68 2.14 11.53
CA VAL A 268 -17.45 2.32 12.78
C VAL A 268 -16.59 2.88 13.90
N VAL A 269 -15.37 2.38 14.07
CA VAL A 269 -14.44 2.91 15.08
C VAL A 269 -14.13 4.37 14.84
N HIS A 270 -13.90 4.78 13.59
CA HIS A 270 -13.65 6.19 13.27
C HIS A 270 -14.84 7.09 13.63
N ILE A 271 -16.09 6.66 13.33
CA ILE A 271 -17.31 7.37 13.72
C ILE A 271 -17.41 7.48 15.23
N VAL A 272 -17.27 6.37 15.93
CA VAL A 272 -17.40 6.31 17.40
C VAL A 272 -16.34 7.16 18.09
N PHE A 273 -15.08 7.08 17.64
CA PHE A 273 -13.98 7.87 18.17
C PHE A 273 -14.26 9.37 18.07
N ASN A 274 -14.59 9.87 16.89
CA ASN A 274 -14.87 11.31 16.68
C ASN A 274 -16.16 11.75 17.38
N THR A 275 -17.18 10.90 17.43
CA THR A 275 -18.44 11.20 18.13
C THR A 275 -18.22 11.34 19.64
N ILE A 276 -17.51 10.38 20.26
CA ILE A 276 -17.18 10.44 21.70
C ILE A 276 -16.31 11.66 21.99
N GLY A 277 -15.28 11.93 21.15
CA GLY A 277 -14.42 13.11 21.28
C GLY A 277 -15.22 14.40 21.23
N THR A 278 -16.10 14.54 20.22
CA THR A 278 -16.95 15.73 20.07
C THR A 278 -17.88 15.92 21.27
N ILE A 279 -18.57 14.87 21.74
CA ILE A 279 -19.46 14.97 22.90
C ILE A 279 -18.68 15.37 24.15
N LEU A 280 -17.55 14.71 24.40
CA LEU A 280 -16.71 14.99 25.57
C LEU A 280 -16.22 16.45 25.56
N PHE A 281 -15.67 16.89 24.44
CA PHE A 281 -15.17 18.27 24.32
C PHE A 281 -16.29 19.29 24.38
N MET A 282 -17.44 19.05 23.76
CA MET A 282 -18.60 19.93 23.87
C MET A 282 -19.03 20.12 25.32
N ILE A 283 -19.09 19.03 26.10
CA ILE A 283 -19.42 19.11 27.53
C ILE A 283 -18.35 19.93 28.27
N VAL A 284 -17.06 19.61 28.08
CA VAL A 284 -15.96 20.30 28.75
C VAL A 284 -15.94 21.78 28.38
N MET A 285 -16.01 22.12 27.09
CA MET A 285 -15.98 23.49 26.62
C MET A 285 -17.21 24.30 27.08
N SER A 286 -18.40 23.67 27.08
CA SER A 286 -19.61 24.31 27.60
C SER A 286 -19.51 24.58 29.10
N ILE A 287 -18.98 23.63 29.89
CA ILE A 287 -18.74 23.84 31.32
C ILE A 287 -17.74 24.97 31.54
N LEU A 288 -16.65 24.98 30.81
CA LEU A 288 -15.63 26.05 30.91
C LEU A 288 -16.20 27.41 30.51
N GLN A 289 -16.95 27.48 29.41
CA GLN A 289 -17.49 28.73 28.86
C GLN A 289 -18.60 29.31 29.70
N TYR A 290 -19.51 28.51 30.25
CA TYR A 290 -20.72 29.04 30.91
C TYR A 290 -20.66 28.99 32.44
N TRP A 291 -19.78 28.14 33.03
CA TRP A 291 -19.80 27.90 34.48
C TRP A 291 -18.48 28.19 35.17
N VAL A 292 -17.33 27.83 34.59
CA VAL A 292 -16.03 27.90 35.26
C VAL A 292 -15.31 29.23 34.98
N MET A 293 -15.28 29.64 33.71
CA MET A 293 -14.53 30.81 33.24
C MET A 293 -15.35 31.66 32.24
N PRO A 294 -16.59 32.09 32.57
CA PRO A 294 -17.45 32.80 31.62
C PRO A 294 -16.89 34.15 31.17
N GLU A 295 -16.09 34.78 32.01
CA GLU A 295 -15.51 36.11 31.74
C GLU A 295 -14.16 36.04 31.01
N LEU A 296 -13.71 34.84 30.62
CA LEU A 296 -12.44 34.72 29.91
C LEU A 296 -12.55 35.37 28.52
N GLU A 297 -11.66 36.33 28.25
CA GLU A 297 -11.63 37.04 26.94
C GLU A 297 -11.50 36.12 25.75
N LEU A 298 -10.96 34.92 25.93
CA LEU A 298 -10.82 33.90 24.89
C LEU A 298 -12.16 33.62 24.17
N TRP A 299 -13.29 33.60 24.88
CA TRP A 299 -14.58 33.24 24.29
C TRP A 299 -15.09 34.29 23.31
N LYS A 300 -14.83 35.54 23.58
CA LYS A 300 -15.30 36.69 22.81
C LYS A 300 -14.21 37.28 21.90
N GLY A 301 -12.97 36.88 22.13
CA GLY A 301 -11.81 37.35 21.36
C GLY A 301 -11.82 36.78 19.93
N THR A 302 -11.23 37.54 19.02
CA THR A 302 -10.96 37.05 17.65
C THR A 302 -10.06 35.84 17.71
N VAL A 303 -10.38 34.83 16.92
CA VAL A 303 -9.50 33.68 16.70
C VAL A 303 -8.76 33.85 15.36
N ASP A 304 -7.47 33.62 15.37
CA ASP A 304 -6.62 33.61 14.19
C ASP A 304 -6.37 32.16 13.69
N SER A 305 -5.65 32.01 12.59
CA SER A 305 -5.26 30.71 12.05
C SER A 305 -4.48 29.86 13.04
N PHE A 306 -3.63 30.50 13.86
CA PHE A 306 -2.84 29.82 14.88
C PHE A 306 -3.74 29.22 15.97
N GLY A 307 -4.70 29.99 16.50
CA GLY A 307 -5.64 29.53 17.51
C GLY A 307 -6.50 28.35 17.02
N ILE A 308 -6.90 28.36 15.73
CA ILE A 308 -7.62 27.25 15.10
C ILE A 308 -6.75 25.99 15.02
N ALA A 309 -5.49 26.11 14.57
CA ALA A 309 -4.56 24.99 14.49
C ALA A 309 -4.24 24.41 15.86
N VAL A 310 -4.01 25.24 16.87
CA VAL A 310 -3.80 24.82 18.26
C VAL A 310 -5.01 24.08 18.80
N PHE A 311 -6.22 24.63 18.65
CA PHE A 311 -7.42 23.99 19.15
C PHE A 311 -7.66 22.64 18.47
N GLN A 312 -7.51 22.56 17.15
CA GLN A 312 -7.65 21.31 16.42
C GLN A 312 -6.65 20.25 16.89
N THR A 313 -5.40 20.66 17.14
CA THR A 313 -4.35 19.75 17.65
C THR A 313 -4.67 19.27 19.07
N VAL A 314 -5.05 20.18 19.97
CA VAL A 314 -5.43 19.86 21.36
C VAL A 314 -6.64 18.91 21.37
N PHE A 315 -7.65 19.19 20.56
CA PHE A 315 -8.85 18.35 20.47
C PHE A 315 -8.50 16.92 20.02
N ASN A 316 -7.78 16.76 18.89
CA ASN A 316 -7.45 15.44 18.38
C ASN A 316 -6.48 14.66 19.31
N LEU A 317 -5.47 15.35 19.84
CA LEU A 317 -4.47 14.75 20.73
C LEU A 317 -5.10 14.33 22.07
N ALA A 318 -5.89 15.20 22.70
CA ALA A 318 -6.55 14.88 23.95
C ALA A 318 -7.60 13.80 23.80
N THR A 319 -8.38 13.80 22.70
CA THR A 319 -9.32 12.71 22.38
C THR A 319 -8.57 11.39 22.23
N ALA A 320 -7.45 11.36 21.53
CA ALA A 320 -6.63 10.17 21.40
C ALA A 320 -6.09 9.69 22.75
N ILE A 321 -5.50 10.58 23.56
CA ILE A 321 -4.96 10.25 24.89
C ILE A 321 -6.05 9.66 25.81
N VAL A 322 -7.24 10.25 25.81
CA VAL A 322 -8.37 9.76 26.61
C VAL A 322 -8.85 8.40 26.14
N LEU A 323 -8.88 8.14 24.82
CA LEU A 323 -9.46 6.91 24.24
C LEU A 323 -8.43 5.79 24.02
N ILE A 324 -7.12 6.04 24.06
CA ILE A 324 -6.07 5.01 23.97
C ILE A 324 -6.30 3.86 24.97
N PRO A 325 -6.59 4.10 26.28
CA PRO A 325 -6.85 3.01 27.23
C PRO A 325 -8.09 2.18 26.89
N PHE A 326 -9.02 2.75 26.12
CA PHE A 326 -10.29 2.12 25.74
C PHE A 326 -10.27 1.49 24.34
N THR A 327 -9.10 1.35 23.71
CA THR A 327 -8.96 0.76 22.37
C THR A 327 -9.66 -0.60 22.25
N GLY A 328 -9.50 -1.48 23.26
CA GLY A 328 -10.21 -2.77 23.32
C GLY A 328 -11.74 -2.63 23.39
N GLY A 329 -12.23 -1.59 24.07
CA GLY A 329 -13.66 -1.25 24.12
C GLY A 329 -14.21 -0.79 22.77
N LEU A 330 -13.44 0.02 22.03
CA LEU A 330 -13.80 0.48 20.68
C LEU A 330 -13.87 -0.69 19.69
N VAL A 331 -12.89 -1.62 19.76
CA VAL A 331 -12.92 -2.87 18.97
C VAL A 331 -14.19 -3.67 19.31
N LYS A 332 -14.46 -3.90 20.59
CA LYS A 332 -15.66 -4.65 21.03
C LYS A 332 -16.95 -3.95 20.59
N LEU A 333 -17.00 -2.63 20.65
CA LEU A 333 -18.17 -1.87 20.20
C LEU A 333 -18.37 -2.02 18.68
N SER A 334 -17.30 -1.96 17.88
CA SER A 334 -17.39 -2.13 16.42
C SER A 334 -17.90 -3.53 16.03
N THR A 335 -17.54 -4.58 16.78
CA THR A 335 -18.03 -5.95 16.53
C THR A 335 -19.52 -6.13 16.89
N ILE A 336 -20.07 -5.29 17.77
CA ILE A 336 -21.52 -5.27 18.05
C ILE A 336 -22.29 -4.72 16.84
N PHE A 337 -21.78 -3.66 16.20
CA PHE A 337 -22.42 -3.06 15.03
C PHE A 337 -22.22 -3.91 13.76
N VAL A 338 -21.06 -4.53 13.61
CA VAL A 338 -20.71 -5.37 12.47
C VAL A 338 -20.38 -6.77 12.95
N LYS A 339 -21.39 -7.66 12.93
CA LYS A 339 -21.26 -9.05 13.39
C LYS A 339 -20.36 -9.88 12.47
N GLU A 340 -19.73 -10.90 13.05
CA GLU A 340 -18.90 -11.86 12.33
C GLU A 340 -19.74 -12.83 11.49
N ASP A 341 -19.24 -13.21 10.28
CA ASP A 341 -19.75 -14.40 9.60
C ASP A 341 -19.11 -15.64 10.23
N ALA A 342 -19.72 -16.80 10.02
CA ALA A 342 -19.04 -18.05 10.31
C ALA A 342 -17.70 -18.08 9.52
N PRO A 343 -16.57 -18.42 10.16
CA PRO A 343 -15.31 -18.51 9.46
C PRO A 343 -15.45 -19.50 8.31
N LYS A 344 -15.22 -19.05 7.07
CA LYS A 344 -14.88 -19.95 5.99
C LYS A 344 -13.40 -20.25 6.19
N GLU A 345 -13.07 -21.52 6.36
CA GLU A 345 -11.67 -21.95 6.33
C GLU A 345 -11.18 -21.69 4.90
N ASP A 346 -10.25 -20.76 4.77
CA ASP A 346 -9.52 -20.46 3.55
C ASP A 346 -8.16 -21.17 3.68
N PRO A 347 -7.83 -22.12 2.83
CA PRO A 347 -6.57 -22.85 2.93
C PRO A 347 -5.34 -21.95 2.65
N HIS A 348 -5.51 -20.90 1.83
CA HIS A 348 -4.44 -20.03 1.38
C HIS A 348 -4.78 -18.53 1.54
N PRO A 349 -5.00 -18.03 2.77
CA PRO A 349 -5.40 -16.65 3.00
C PRO A 349 -4.34 -15.64 2.52
N GLU A 350 -3.08 -16.06 2.42
CA GLU A 350 -1.96 -15.26 1.91
C GLU A 350 -2.10 -14.86 0.43
N LEU A 351 -2.88 -15.61 -0.36
CA LEU A 351 -3.14 -15.28 -1.76
C LEU A 351 -4.25 -14.24 -1.93
N HIS A 352 -5.09 -14.01 -0.92
CA HIS A 352 -6.19 -13.04 -0.97
C HIS A 352 -5.84 -11.66 -0.43
N THR A 353 -4.56 -11.28 -0.47
CA THR A 353 -4.04 -10.03 0.11
C THR A 353 -4.07 -8.83 -0.83
N LEU A 354 -4.26 -9.05 -2.13
CA LEU A 354 -4.22 -8.01 -3.15
C LEU A 354 -5.59 -7.30 -3.26
N ASP A 355 -5.64 -6.01 -2.90
CA ASP A 355 -6.83 -5.15 -3.00
C ASP A 355 -6.43 -3.85 -3.71
N ASP A 356 -7.20 -3.41 -4.71
CA ASP A 356 -6.97 -2.18 -5.49
C ASP A 356 -6.82 -0.93 -4.62
N LYS A 357 -7.36 -0.94 -3.40
CA LYS A 357 -7.17 0.13 -2.42
C LYS A 357 -5.71 0.34 -2.01
N LEU A 358 -4.86 -0.67 -2.21
CA LEU A 358 -3.42 -0.57 -1.99
C LEU A 358 -2.75 0.41 -2.98
N TYR A 359 -3.35 0.69 -4.13
CA TYR A 359 -2.84 1.68 -5.10
C TYR A 359 -2.70 3.09 -4.52
N ILE A 360 -3.39 3.39 -3.42
CA ILE A 360 -3.19 4.64 -2.67
C ILE A 360 -1.73 4.80 -2.22
N SER A 361 -1.02 3.70 -1.97
CA SER A 361 0.40 3.69 -1.65
C SER A 361 1.14 2.65 -2.49
N PRO A 362 1.57 3.01 -3.73
CA PRO A 362 2.18 2.07 -4.66
C PRO A 362 3.33 1.26 -4.08
N ALA A 363 4.20 1.88 -3.26
CA ALA A 363 5.32 1.17 -2.62
C ALA A 363 4.87 0.08 -1.63
N VAL A 364 3.72 0.28 -0.95
CA VAL A 364 3.10 -0.75 -0.09
C VAL A 364 2.49 -1.84 -0.95
N ALA A 365 1.75 -1.45 -2.01
CA ALA A 365 1.14 -2.37 -2.95
C ALA A 365 2.16 -3.32 -3.61
N VAL A 366 3.30 -2.79 -4.05
CA VAL A 366 4.44 -3.58 -4.57
C VAL A 366 4.97 -4.56 -3.50
N GLY A 367 5.07 -4.11 -2.25
CA GLY A 367 5.52 -4.95 -1.15
C GLY A 367 4.59 -6.12 -0.87
N GLU A 368 3.28 -5.87 -0.83
CA GLU A 368 2.28 -6.93 -0.59
C GLU A 368 2.17 -7.86 -1.81
N ALA A 369 2.24 -7.35 -3.04
CA ALA A 369 2.30 -8.17 -4.24
C ALA A 369 3.52 -9.09 -4.23
N THR A 370 4.69 -8.60 -3.83
CA THR A 370 5.91 -9.42 -3.71
C THR A 370 5.73 -10.57 -2.72
N LYS A 371 5.11 -10.30 -1.56
CA LYS A 371 4.83 -11.35 -0.55
C LYS A 371 3.82 -12.38 -1.06
N ALA A 372 2.76 -11.93 -1.71
CA ALA A 372 1.73 -12.82 -2.26
C ALA A 372 2.29 -13.73 -3.36
N VAL A 373 3.13 -13.20 -4.26
CA VAL A 373 3.82 -14.01 -5.29
C VAL A 373 4.84 -14.96 -4.67
N ALA A 374 5.53 -14.58 -3.58
CA ALA A 374 6.38 -15.50 -2.85
C ALA A 374 5.59 -16.64 -2.20
N ALA A 375 4.41 -16.35 -1.65
CA ALA A 375 3.50 -17.37 -1.12
C ALA A 375 3.00 -18.31 -2.21
N MET A 376 2.64 -17.79 -3.39
CA MET A 376 2.32 -18.58 -4.58
C MET A 376 3.45 -19.57 -4.92
N GLY A 377 4.69 -19.10 -4.95
CA GLY A 377 5.85 -19.96 -5.20
C GLY A 377 6.01 -21.09 -4.16
N LYS A 378 5.73 -20.82 -2.88
CA LYS A 378 5.74 -21.86 -1.82
C LYS A 378 4.68 -22.92 -2.03
N ILE A 379 3.47 -22.51 -2.40
CA ILE A 379 2.36 -23.45 -2.68
C ILE A 379 2.72 -24.30 -3.89
N ALA A 380 3.20 -23.69 -4.98
CA ALA A 380 3.64 -24.39 -6.17
C ALA A 380 4.76 -25.41 -5.87
N LEU A 381 5.76 -25.06 -5.06
CA LEU A 381 6.83 -25.97 -4.61
C LEU A 381 6.26 -27.16 -3.83
N VAL A 382 5.37 -26.92 -2.88
CA VAL A 382 4.75 -27.99 -2.06
C VAL A 382 3.91 -28.89 -2.94
N ASN A 383 3.11 -28.32 -3.83
CA ASN A 383 2.23 -29.06 -4.73
C ASN A 383 3.03 -29.89 -5.72
N PHE A 384 4.11 -29.34 -6.31
CA PHE A 384 5.03 -30.09 -7.15
C PHE A 384 5.65 -31.30 -6.44
N GLY A 385 6.05 -31.12 -5.18
CA GLY A 385 6.56 -32.22 -4.35
C GLY A 385 5.50 -33.32 -4.07
N ARG A 386 4.22 -32.94 -3.94
CA ARG A 386 3.10 -33.89 -3.82
C ARG A 386 2.87 -34.63 -5.14
N GLY A 387 2.77 -33.91 -6.26
CA GLY A 387 2.61 -34.48 -7.59
C GLY A 387 3.72 -35.48 -7.96
N SER A 388 4.98 -35.11 -7.64
CA SER A 388 6.13 -36.02 -7.87
C SER A 388 6.04 -37.33 -7.09
N LYS A 389 5.47 -37.32 -5.87
CA LYS A 389 5.21 -38.54 -5.09
C LYS A 389 4.09 -39.38 -5.66
N GLN A 390 3.03 -38.74 -6.17
CA GLN A 390 1.89 -39.40 -6.80
C GLN A 390 2.30 -40.11 -8.08
N LEU A 391 3.30 -39.63 -8.79
CA LEU A 391 3.81 -40.32 -9.99
C LEU A 391 4.27 -41.77 -9.72
N ILE A 392 4.91 -41.97 -8.56
CA ILE A 392 5.47 -43.31 -8.23
C ILE A 392 4.50 -44.12 -7.36
N ASN A 393 3.85 -43.47 -6.41
CA ASN A 393 2.96 -44.08 -5.43
C ASN A 393 1.60 -43.39 -5.45
N TYR A 394 0.85 -43.61 -6.52
CA TYR A 394 -0.44 -42.94 -6.69
C TYR A 394 -1.49 -43.41 -5.67
N ALA A 395 -2.08 -42.45 -4.96
CA ALA A 395 -3.18 -42.63 -4.03
C ALA A 395 -4.26 -41.55 -4.28
N GLU A 396 -5.45 -41.98 -4.70
CA GLU A 396 -6.58 -41.11 -5.10
C GLU A 396 -7.02 -40.09 -4.02
N GLU A 397 -6.76 -40.41 -2.74
CA GLU A 397 -7.08 -39.55 -1.60
C GLU A 397 -6.30 -38.23 -1.58
N ASN A 398 -5.19 -38.15 -2.33
CA ASN A 398 -4.35 -36.94 -2.41
C ASN A 398 -4.72 -36.03 -3.59
N ASP A 399 -5.51 -36.50 -4.55
CA ASP A 399 -5.85 -35.76 -5.77
C ASP A 399 -6.56 -34.44 -5.40
N ALA A 400 -7.56 -34.50 -4.52
CA ALA A 400 -8.37 -33.34 -4.14
C ALA A 400 -7.54 -32.19 -3.55
N ILE A 401 -6.46 -32.47 -2.80
CA ILE A 401 -5.60 -31.44 -2.22
C ILE A 401 -4.71 -30.81 -3.30
N ILE A 402 -4.26 -31.61 -4.27
CA ILE A 402 -3.40 -31.13 -5.35
C ILE A 402 -4.20 -30.26 -6.32
N ASP A 403 -5.42 -30.69 -6.65
CA ASP A 403 -6.34 -29.94 -7.51
C ASP A 403 -6.80 -28.63 -6.83
N GLU A 404 -7.06 -28.64 -5.50
CA GLU A 404 -7.41 -27.44 -4.74
C GLU A 404 -6.27 -26.42 -4.71
N ASP A 405 -5.03 -26.87 -4.51
CA ASP A 405 -3.85 -26.01 -4.54
C ASP A 405 -3.64 -25.41 -5.95
N GLU A 406 -3.83 -26.18 -7.01
CA GLU A 406 -3.70 -25.71 -8.40
C GLU A 406 -4.80 -24.71 -8.76
N GLU A 407 -6.07 -25.01 -8.43
CA GLU A 407 -7.17 -24.05 -8.66
C GLU A 407 -6.94 -22.72 -7.91
N CYS A 408 -6.36 -22.77 -6.69
CA CYS A 408 -5.96 -21.59 -5.96
C CYS A 408 -4.85 -20.81 -6.66
N LEU A 409 -3.85 -21.48 -7.23
CA LEU A 409 -2.76 -20.85 -7.97
C LEU A 409 -3.25 -20.16 -9.24
N ASP A 410 -4.13 -20.79 -10.01
CA ASP A 410 -4.76 -20.23 -11.21
C ASP A 410 -5.58 -18.97 -10.89
N GLN A 411 -6.48 -19.08 -9.91
CA GLN A 411 -7.30 -17.93 -9.48
C GLN A 411 -6.44 -16.77 -8.98
N PHE A 412 -5.35 -17.08 -8.29
CA PHE A 412 -4.41 -16.06 -7.84
C PHE A 412 -3.65 -15.44 -9.01
N ALA A 413 -3.20 -16.22 -9.98
CA ALA A 413 -2.48 -15.72 -11.15
C ALA A 413 -3.33 -14.70 -11.92
N ASP A 414 -4.59 -15.03 -12.23
CA ASP A 414 -5.53 -14.13 -12.87
C ASP A 414 -5.74 -12.83 -12.06
N HIS A 415 -5.90 -12.96 -10.75
CA HIS A 415 -6.10 -11.81 -9.86
C HIS A 415 -4.85 -10.95 -9.74
N ALA A 416 -3.67 -11.57 -9.61
CA ALA A 416 -2.38 -10.88 -9.53
C ALA A 416 -2.06 -10.12 -10.81
N ASP A 417 -2.32 -10.72 -11.98
CA ASP A 417 -2.12 -10.05 -13.28
C ASP A 417 -2.98 -8.80 -13.39
N HIS A 418 -4.27 -8.89 -13.04
CA HIS A 418 -5.15 -7.73 -13.04
C HIS A 418 -4.66 -6.64 -12.07
N PHE A 419 -4.28 -7.03 -10.86
CA PHE A 419 -3.76 -6.11 -9.85
C PHE A 419 -2.44 -5.45 -10.29
N LEU A 420 -1.49 -6.22 -10.82
CA LEU A 420 -0.19 -5.70 -11.28
C LEU A 420 -0.33 -4.75 -12.46
N ILE A 421 -1.23 -5.03 -13.41
CA ILE A 421 -1.57 -4.10 -14.50
C ILE A 421 -2.17 -2.79 -13.96
N GLY A 422 -3.03 -2.85 -12.95
CA GLY A 422 -3.53 -1.66 -12.27
C GLY A 422 -2.42 -0.88 -11.57
N LEU A 423 -1.56 -1.60 -10.85
CA LEU A 423 -0.44 -1.05 -10.10
C LEU A 423 0.60 -0.37 -11.00
N SER A 424 0.91 -0.94 -12.18
CA SER A 424 1.87 -0.35 -13.13
C SER A 424 1.48 1.03 -13.62
N LYS A 425 0.18 1.38 -13.60
CA LYS A 425 -0.32 2.71 -14.01
C LYS A 425 -0.10 3.80 -12.96
N VAL A 426 0.08 3.42 -11.71
CA VAL A 426 0.20 4.35 -10.57
C VAL A 426 1.60 4.39 -9.97
N VAL A 427 2.47 3.46 -10.36
CA VAL A 427 3.88 3.46 -9.95
C VAL A 427 4.65 4.49 -10.78
N GLU A 428 5.29 5.45 -10.10
CA GLU A 428 6.13 6.48 -10.74
C GLU A 428 7.63 6.27 -10.48
N ASN A 429 7.97 5.49 -9.47
CA ASN A 429 9.35 5.22 -9.08
C ASN A 429 9.93 4.10 -9.93
N GLU A 430 11.11 4.33 -10.53
CA GLU A 430 11.79 3.35 -11.41
C GLU A 430 12.15 2.02 -10.71
N VAL A 431 12.36 2.04 -9.40
CA VAL A 431 12.68 0.82 -8.64
C VAL A 431 11.41 -0.04 -8.48
N ASP A 432 10.31 0.60 -8.09
CA ASP A 432 9.03 -0.09 -7.92
C ASP A 432 8.47 -0.54 -9.28
N ASP A 433 8.64 0.24 -10.34
CA ASP A 433 8.25 -0.08 -11.72
C ASP A 433 8.93 -1.38 -12.19
N ARG A 434 10.27 -1.48 -12.03
CA ARG A 434 11.00 -2.72 -12.34
C ARG A 434 10.61 -3.91 -11.45
N GLN A 435 10.20 -3.65 -10.21
CA GLN A 435 9.69 -4.70 -9.35
C GLN A 435 8.35 -5.23 -9.87
N VAL A 436 7.45 -4.35 -10.30
CA VAL A 436 6.16 -4.75 -10.91
C VAL A 436 6.40 -5.55 -12.18
N ASP A 437 7.29 -5.10 -13.07
CA ASP A 437 7.65 -5.83 -14.28
C ASP A 437 8.18 -7.24 -13.98
N MET A 438 9.03 -7.36 -12.96
CA MET A 438 9.54 -8.67 -12.51
C MET A 438 8.40 -9.55 -11.99
N LEU A 439 7.48 -9.01 -11.17
CA LEU A 439 6.34 -9.76 -10.64
C LEU A 439 5.42 -10.26 -11.75
N MET A 440 5.08 -9.40 -12.73
CA MET A 440 4.24 -9.77 -13.88
C MET A 440 4.83 -10.92 -14.70
N GLN A 441 6.15 -11.05 -14.74
CA GLN A 441 6.83 -12.14 -15.42
C GLN A 441 7.02 -13.38 -14.53
N THR A 442 7.02 -13.21 -13.21
CA THR A 442 7.23 -14.32 -12.26
C THR A 442 5.94 -15.10 -12.00
N VAL A 443 4.79 -14.42 -11.92
CA VAL A 443 3.48 -15.07 -11.68
C VAL A 443 3.22 -16.24 -12.62
N PRO A 444 3.31 -16.10 -13.96
CA PRO A 444 3.04 -17.23 -14.87
C PRO A 444 4.10 -18.34 -14.77
N ASN A 445 5.30 -18.07 -14.25
CA ASN A 445 6.30 -19.13 -14.06
C ASN A 445 5.96 -20.01 -12.84
N PHE A 446 5.49 -19.41 -11.72
CA PHE A 446 5.05 -20.20 -10.57
C PHE A 446 3.73 -20.95 -10.84
N GLU A 447 2.79 -20.36 -11.60
CA GLU A 447 1.58 -21.04 -12.06
C GLU A 447 1.93 -22.34 -12.82
N ARG A 448 2.81 -22.24 -13.83
CA ARG A 448 3.25 -23.43 -14.59
C ARG A 448 3.92 -24.50 -13.74
N VAL A 449 4.62 -24.13 -12.67
CA VAL A 449 5.16 -25.12 -11.73
C VAL A 449 4.01 -25.86 -11.02
N GLY A 450 2.92 -25.15 -10.68
CA GLY A 450 1.68 -25.74 -10.16
C GLY A 450 1.05 -26.72 -11.16
N ASP A 451 0.89 -26.30 -12.44
CA ASP A 451 0.37 -27.14 -13.53
C ASP A 451 1.17 -28.44 -13.70
N TYR A 452 2.49 -28.37 -13.56
CA TYR A 452 3.31 -29.59 -13.68
C TYR A 452 3.08 -30.55 -12.51
N ALA A 453 2.59 -30.10 -11.37
CA ALA A 453 2.19 -30.99 -10.27
C ALA A 453 0.98 -31.83 -10.64
N THR A 454 -0.07 -31.23 -11.20
CA THR A 454 -1.28 -31.95 -11.69
C THR A 454 -0.96 -32.86 -12.87
N ASN A 455 -0.12 -32.41 -13.81
CA ASN A 455 0.35 -33.26 -14.90
C ASN A 455 1.09 -34.51 -14.40
N LEU A 456 1.90 -34.40 -13.34
CA LEU A 456 2.56 -35.58 -12.74
C LEU A 456 1.58 -36.54 -12.07
N VAL A 457 0.51 -36.00 -11.46
CA VAL A 457 -0.60 -36.83 -10.92
C VAL A 457 -1.29 -37.60 -12.03
N GLU A 458 -1.66 -36.95 -13.15
CA GLU A 458 -2.28 -37.60 -14.31
C GLU A 458 -1.42 -38.74 -14.86
N LEU A 459 -0.09 -38.55 -14.89
CA LEU A 459 0.83 -39.61 -15.28
C LEU A 459 0.82 -40.78 -14.29
N GLY A 460 0.73 -40.52 -12.99
CA GLY A 460 0.57 -41.53 -11.94
C GLY A 460 -0.76 -42.30 -12.08
N GLN A 461 -1.87 -41.59 -12.32
CA GLN A 461 -3.19 -42.16 -12.60
C GLN A 461 -3.13 -43.09 -13.83
N ARG A 462 -2.47 -42.67 -14.89
CA ARG A 462 -2.31 -43.45 -16.12
C ARG A 462 -1.52 -44.74 -15.88
N LEU A 463 -0.41 -44.68 -15.14
CA LEU A 463 0.36 -45.88 -14.77
C LEU A 463 -0.53 -46.89 -14.01
N LYS A 464 -1.30 -46.39 -13.02
CA LYS A 464 -2.22 -47.25 -12.25
C LYS A 464 -3.32 -47.85 -13.12
N ALA A 465 -3.96 -47.07 -13.98
CA ALA A 465 -5.04 -47.50 -14.85
C ALA A 465 -4.59 -48.57 -15.84
N GLU A 466 -3.36 -48.45 -16.37
CA GLU A 466 -2.77 -49.40 -17.30
C GLU A 466 -2.03 -50.56 -16.60
N ASN A 467 -2.06 -50.62 -15.27
CA ASN A 467 -1.33 -51.59 -14.44
C ASN A 467 0.16 -51.68 -14.82
N ALA A 468 0.74 -50.52 -15.18
CA ALA A 468 2.12 -50.36 -15.59
C ALA A 468 2.96 -49.78 -14.41
N SER A 469 4.25 -50.08 -14.42
CA SER A 469 5.17 -49.56 -13.40
C SER A 469 6.54 -49.27 -14.02
N PHE A 470 7.30 -48.43 -13.36
CA PHE A 470 8.69 -48.18 -13.70
C PHE A 470 9.58 -49.35 -13.21
N SER A 471 10.70 -49.57 -13.90
CA SER A 471 11.73 -50.49 -13.40
C SER A 471 12.41 -49.93 -12.15
N VAL A 472 13.00 -50.79 -11.32
CA VAL A 472 13.71 -50.37 -10.09
C VAL A 472 14.80 -49.33 -10.38
N ASN A 473 15.50 -49.45 -11.50
CA ASN A 473 16.53 -48.52 -11.90
C ASN A 473 15.90 -47.18 -12.34
N ALA A 474 14.78 -47.20 -13.07
CA ALA A 474 14.06 -46.00 -13.48
C ALA A 474 13.54 -45.22 -12.26
N ILE A 475 13.04 -45.89 -11.22
CA ILE A 475 12.61 -45.26 -9.98
C ILE A 475 13.80 -44.56 -9.30
N LYS A 476 14.95 -45.21 -9.14
CA LYS A 476 16.15 -44.62 -8.55
C LYS A 476 16.66 -43.42 -9.36
N GLU A 477 16.57 -43.49 -10.67
CA GLU A 477 16.92 -42.38 -11.57
C GLU A 477 15.98 -41.19 -11.38
N LEU A 478 14.68 -41.41 -11.29
CA LEU A 478 13.67 -40.39 -11.03
C LEU A 478 13.81 -39.81 -9.63
N ASP A 479 14.14 -40.58 -8.61
CA ASP A 479 14.39 -40.09 -7.26
C ASP A 479 15.51 -39.04 -7.23
N ILE A 480 16.62 -39.30 -7.95
CA ILE A 480 17.74 -38.34 -8.04
C ILE A 480 17.32 -37.10 -8.81
N LEU A 481 16.60 -37.23 -9.93
CA LEU A 481 16.11 -36.11 -10.71
C LEU A 481 15.11 -35.26 -9.90
N THR A 482 14.15 -35.90 -9.23
CA THR A 482 13.17 -35.21 -8.38
C THR A 482 13.85 -34.44 -7.25
N ALA A 483 14.91 -35.01 -6.66
CA ALA A 483 15.70 -34.32 -5.63
C ALA A 483 16.37 -33.05 -6.19
N ALA A 484 16.93 -33.12 -7.41
CA ALA A 484 17.56 -31.96 -8.05
C ALA A 484 16.51 -30.87 -8.39
N VAL A 485 15.36 -31.26 -8.95
CA VAL A 485 14.28 -30.32 -9.28
C VAL A 485 13.65 -29.70 -8.01
N THR A 486 13.48 -30.49 -6.95
CA THR A 486 13.00 -29.95 -5.66
C THR A 486 14.01 -28.97 -5.07
N GLU A 487 15.31 -29.23 -5.20
CA GLU A 487 16.35 -28.30 -4.70
C GLU A 487 16.34 -26.98 -5.49
N ILE A 488 16.28 -27.02 -6.82
CA ILE A 488 16.24 -25.78 -7.63
C ILE A 488 14.99 -24.97 -7.34
N LEU A 489 13.82 -25.58 -7.21
CA LEU A 489 12.57 -24.93 -6.82
C LEU A 489 12.70 -24.30 -5.42
N THR A 490 13.31 -25.00 -4.45
CA THR A 490 13.51 -24.47 -3.10
C THR A 490 14.42 -23.25 -3.12
N ILE A 491 15.56 -23.33 -3.82
CA ILE A 491 16.49 -22.20 -3.95
C ILE A 491 15.79 -21.01 -4.61
N THR A 492 14.98 -21.26 -5.64
CA THR A 492 14.26 -20.19 -6.37
C THR A 492 13.24 -19.50 -5.48
N VAL A 493 12.42 -20.24 -4.75
CA VAL A 493 11.41 -19.67 -3.84
C VAL A 493 12.07 -18.91 -2.70
N ASP A 494 13.11 -19.47 -2.09
CA ASP A 494 13.85 -18.83 -1.00
C ASP A 494 14.59 -17.56 -1.47
N ALA A 495 15.24 -17.61 -2.64
CA ALA A 495 15.89 -16.45 -3.24
C ALA A 495 14.89 -15.33 -3.55
N PHE A 496 13.73 -15.67 -4.11
CA PHE A 496 12.68 -14.72 -4.42
C PHE A 496 12.09 -14.08 -3.15
N GLU A 497 11.76 -14.88 -2.14
CA GLU A 497 11.20 -14.38 -0.88
C GLU A 497 12.15 -13.43 -0.14
N ASN A 498 13.46 -13.75 -0.12
CA ASN A 498 14.47 -13.00 0.63
C ASN A 498 15.17 -11.92 -0.22
N ASP A 499 14.79 -11.78 -1.50
CA ASP A 499 15.43 -10.87 -2.46
C ASP A 499 16.96 -11.14 -2.57
N ASP A 500 17.35 -12.42 -2.55
CA ASP A 500 18.75 -12.86 -2.53
C ASP A 500 19.28 -13.11 -3.95
N ASN A 501 19.94 -12.11 -4.51
CA ASN A 501 20.54 -12.19 -5.84
C ASN A 501 21.75 -13.15 -5.91
N GLU A 502 22.43 -13.42 -4.80
CA GLU A 502 23.54 -14.39 -4.80
C GLU A 502 22.99 -15.83 -4.85
N ALA A 503 21.91 -16.10 -4.13
CA ALA A 503 21.20 -17.38 -4.26
C ALA A 503 20.62 -17.55 -5.67
N ALA A 504 20.08 -16.49 -6.28
CA ALA A 504 19.56 -16.52 -7.66
C ALA A 504 20.63 -16.92 -8.68
N LYS A 505 21.89 -16.49 -8.53
CA LYS A 505 23.01 -16.90 -9.40
C LYS A 505 23.33 -18.39 -9.34
N ALA A 506 22.96 -19.08 -8.25
CA ALA A 506 23.22 -20.51 -8.09
C ALA A 506 22.17 -21.41 -8.80
N ILE A 507 21.10 -20.82 -9.32
CA ILE A 507 20.00 -21.54 -9.99
C ILE A 507 20.44 -22.05 -11.35
N GLU A 508 21.00 -21.20 -12.19
CA GLU A 508 21.40 -21.53 -13.57
C GLU A 508 22.42 -22.70 -13.65
N PRO A 509 23.47 -22.76 -12.79
CA PRO A 509 24.37 -23.93 -12.76
C PRO A 509 23.67 -25.24 -12.44
N LEU A 510 22.60 -25.24 -11.64
CA LEU A 510 21.82 -26.43 -11.28
C LEU A 510 20.84 -26.81 -12.41
N GLU A 511 20.25 -25.82 -13.08
CA GLU A 511 19.40 -26.05 -14.24
C GLU A 511 20.17 -26.77 -15.35
N GLU A 512 21.38 -26.31 -15.75
CA GLU A 512 22.20 -27.01 -16.75
C GLU A 512 22.55 -28.47 -16.33
N ILE A 513 22.66 -28.74 -15.02
CA ILE A 513 22.87 -30.10 -14.54
C ILE A 513 21.61 -30.95 -14.67
N ILE A 514 20.42 -30.36 -14.44
CA ILE A 514 19.14 -31.03 -14.64
C ILE A 514 18.95 -31.39 -16.11
N ASP A 515 19.28 -30.50 -17.03
CA ASP A 515 19.29 -30.74 -18.47
C ASP A 515 20.22 -31.89 -18.87
N ASP A 516 21.47 -31.88 -18.37
CA ASP A 516 22.41 -32.98 -18.54
C ASP A 516 21.81 -34.32 -18.03
N MET A 517 21.12 -34.30 -16.87
CA MET A 517 20.46 -35.49 -16.30
C MET A 517 19.36 -35.98 -17.20
N VAL A 518 18.48 -35.09 -17.66
CA VAL A 518 17.36 -35.43 -18.55
C VAL A 518 17.88 -36.07 -19.85
N MET A 519 18.93 -35.54 -20.47
CA MET A 519 19.55 -36.15 -21.64
C MET A 519 20.10 -37.57 -21.36
N ILE A 520 20.78 -37.74 -20.21
CA ILE A 520 21.31 -39.07 -19.82
C ILE A 520 20.15 -40.06 -19.61
N LEU A 521 19.08 -39.65 -18.97
CA LEU A 521 17.93 -40.47 -18.66
C LEU A 521 17.15 -40.85 -19.92
N ARG A 522 16.97 -39.92 -20.87
CA ARG A 522 16.39 -40.18 -22.18
C ARG A 522 17.17 -41.27 -22.97
N ASP A 523 18.53 -41.17 -22.97
CA ASP A 523 19.35 -42.17 -23.65
C ASP A 523 19.27 -43.54 -22.97
N ARG A 524 19.33 -43.62 -21.65
CA ARG A 524 19.18 -44.87 -20.89
C ARG A 524 17.82 -45.48 -21.09
N HIS A 525 16.77 -44.69 -21.06
CA HIS A 525 15.41 -45.17 -21.25
C HIS A 525 15.20 -45.71 -22.67
N THR A 526 15.76 -45.07 -23.69
CA THR A 526 15.76 -45.59 -25.08
C THR A 526 16.42 -46.94 -25.17
N LYS A 527 17.50 -47.20 -24.42
CA LYS A 527 18.15 -48.51 -24.36
C LYS A 527 17.27 -49.55 -23.67
N ARG A 528 16.60 -49.22 -22.56
CA ARG A 528 15.64 -50.12 -21.89
C ARG A 528 14.44 -50.49 -22.75
N LEU A 529 13.94 -49.53 -23.53
CA LEU A 529 12.88 -49.81 -24.51
C LEU A 529 13.34 -50.81 -25.59
N LYS A 530 14.55 -50.64 -26.11
CA LYS A 530 15.13 -51.53 -27.14
C LYS A 530 15.44 -52.91 -26.61
N SER A 531 15.83 -53.06 -25.34
CA SER A 531 16.07 -54.37 -24.71
C SER A 531 14.80 -55.07 -24.22
N GLY A 532 13.62 -54.42 -24.27
CA GLY A 532 12.37 -54.97 -23.78
C GLY A 532 12.23 -54.98 -22.25
N GLU A 533 13.05 -54.22 -21.54
CA GLU A 533 13.02 -54.13 -20.07
C GLU A 533 11.89 -53.26 -19.53
N CYS A 534 11.23 -52.47 -20.37
CA CYS A 534 10.06 -51.69 -20.01
C CYS A 534 8.96 -51.75 -21.07
N SER A 535 7.71 -51.57 -20.65
CA SER A 535 6.56 -51.51 -21.57
C SER A 535 6.57 -50.17 -22.33
N VAL A 536 5.91 -50.14 -23.49
CA VAL A 536 5.75 -48.90 -24.26
C VAL A 536 4.99 -47.86 -23.46
N SER A 537 3.97 -48.30 -22.70
CA SER A 537 3.17 -47.41 -21.87
C SER A 537 3.98 -46.72 -20.76
N SER A 538 4.67 -47.51 -19.92
CA SER A 538 5.55 -46.94 -18.90
C SER A 538 6.67 -46.11 -19.51
N GLY A 539 7.06 -46.42 -20.75
CA GLY A 539 8.05 -45.67 -21.50
C GLY A 539 7.59 -44.26 -21.89
N LEU A 540 6.35 -44.15 -22.37
CA LEU A 540 5.77 -42.85 -22.69
C LEU A 540 5.64 -41.98 -21.45
N VAL A 541 5.10 -42.51 -20.36
CA VAL A 541 4.97 -41.81 -19.09
C VAL A 541 6.33 -41.34 -18.56
N PHE A 542 7.38 -42.18 -18.64
CA PHE A 542 8.73 -41.80 -18.24
C PHE A 542 9.27 -40.60 -19.05
N MET A 543 9.07 -40.59 -20.36
CA MET A 543 9.50 -39.49 -21.23
C MET A 543 8.75 -38.18 -20.96
N GLU A 544 7.43 -38.25 -20.72
CA GLU A 544 6.61 -37.12 -20.36
C GLU A 544 7.04 -36.58 -18.99
N THR A 545 7.31 -37.45 -18.01
CA THR A 545 7.87 -37.06 -16.70
C THR A 545 9.16 -36.28 -16.85
N LEU A 546 10.12 -36.77 -17.65
CA LEU A 546 11.37 -36.03 -17.88
C LEU A 546 11.14 -34.65 -18.45
N THR A 547 10.15 -34.50 -19.33
CA THR A 547 9.79 -33.21 -19.93
C THR A 547 9.21 -32.22 -18.89
N TYR A 548 8.33 -32.70 -17.98
CA TYR A 548 7.79 -31.84 -16.94
C TYR A 548 8.84 -31.43 -15.89
N MET A 549 9.77 -32.35 -15.57
CA MET A 549 10.90 -32.03 -14.67
C MET A 549 11.86 -30.99 -15.26
N GLU A 550 12.21 -31.12 -16.55
CA GLU A 550 13.01 -30.16 -17.31
C GLU A 550 12.31 -28.79 -17.36
N ARG A 551 11.03 -28.76 -17.74
CA ARG A 551 10.27 -27.50 -17.80
C ARG A 551 10.11 -26.82 -16.45
N ALA A 552 10.01 -27.56 -15.35
CA ALA A 552 9.95 -26.97 -14.02
C ALA A 552 11.28 -26.27 -13.66
N SER A 553 12.43 -26.82 -14.05
CA SER A 553 13.73 -26.17 -13.87
C SER A 553 13.88 -24.94 -14.76
N ASP A 554 13.38 -24.94 -15.99
CA ASP A 554 13.35 -23.79 -16.90
C ASP A 554 12.60 -22.59 -16.28
N GLN A 555 11.47 -22.84 -15.57
CA GLN A 555 10.75 -21.77 -14.89
C GLN A 555 11.61 -21.15 -13.78
N CYS A 556 12.40 -21.95 -13.06
CA CYS A 556 13.32 -21.48 -12.03
C CYS A 556 14.42 -20.58 -12.61
N SER A 557 15.05 -20.99 -13.72
CA SER A 557 16.03 -20.17 -14.46
C SER A 557 15.41 -18.86 -14.92
N SER A 558 14.19 -18.88 -15.48
CA SER A 558 13.47 -17.69 -15.91
C SER A 558 13.27 -16.71 -14.75
N ILE A 559 12.80 -17.18 -13.58
CA ILE A 559 12.63 -16.35 -12.39
C ILE A 559 13.95 -15.75 -11.92
N ALA A 560 15.03 -16.56 -11.87
CA ALA A 560 16.35 -16.10 -11.46
C ALA A 560 16.87 -14.98 -12.36
N VAL A 561 16.74 -15.14 -13.68
CA VAL A 561 17.13 -14.11 -14.65
C VAL A 561 16.35 -12.82 -14.45
N MET A 562 15.03 -12.87 -14.17
CA MET A 562 14.21 -11.68 -13.89
C MET A 562 14.65 -10.97 -12.61
N MET A 563 14.95 -11.73 -11.54
CA MET A 563 15.49 -11.16 -10.31
C MET A 563 16.81 -10.41 -10.53
N LEU A 564 17.73 -10.99 -11.30
CA LEU A 564 19.02 -10.39 -11.62
C LEU A 564 18.88 -9.19 -12.56
N ALA A 565 17.99 -9.28 -13.56
CA ALA A 565 17.70 -8.23 -14.53
C ALA A 565 17.13 -6.97 -13.89
N ARG A 566 16.30 -7.10 -12.83
CA ARG A 566 15.71 -5.97 -12.11
C ARG A 566 16.76 -4.93 -11.70
N ASN A 567 17.94 -5.35 -11.28
CA ASN A 567 19.00 -4.49 -10.78
C ASN A 567 20.10 -4.21 -11.81
N ASN A 568 20.09 -4.90 -12.96
CA ASN A 568 21.10 -4.75 -13.99
C ASN A 568 20.47 -4.45 -15.37
N LYS A 569 20.69 -3.22 -15.87
CA LYS A 569 20.14 -2.77 -17.16
C LYS A 569 20.66 -3.55 -18.37
N GLU A 570 21.86 -4.11 -18.29
CA GLU A 570 22.43 -4.91 -19.38
C GLU A 570 21.69 -6.24 -19.51
N ILE A 571 21.40 -6.90 -18.39
CA ILE A 571 20.61 -8.13 -18.35
C ILE A 571 19.16 -7.84 -18.80
N LEU A 572 18.57 -6.72 -18.34
CA LEU A 572 17.21 -6.33 -18.69
C LEU A 572 17.01 -6.18 -20.22
N HIS A 573 18.01 -5.67 -20.92
CA HIS A 573 17.91 -5.44 -22.38
C HIS A 573 18.27 -6.67 -23.21
N ASN A 574 18.99 -7.64 -22.66
CA ASN A 574 19.47 -8.79 -23.41
C ASN A 574 19.72 -10.03 -22.53
N HIS A 575 18.64 -10.65 -22.05
CA HIS A 575 18.67 -11.85 -21.24
C HIS A 575 19.44 -13.00 -21.92
N TYR A 576 19.30 -13.11 -23.23
CA TYR A 576 19.89 -14.19 -24.00
C TYR A 576 21.43 -14.07 -24.07
N ASP A 577 21.96 -12.87 -24.21
CA ASP A 577 23.42 -12.66 -24.21
C ASP A 577 24.01 -12.88 -22.82
N TYR A 578 23.27 -12.53 -21.75
CA TYR A 578 23.67 -12.81 -20.38
C TYR A 578 23.83 -14.31 -20.11
N LEU A 579 22.79 -15.11 -20.44
CA LEU A 579 22.85 -16.56 -20.30
C LEU A 579 23.98 -17.15 -21.15
N ARG A 580 24.11 -16.70 -22.38
CA ARG A 580 25.19 -17.15 -23.28
C ARG A 580 26.59 -16.82 -22.76
N GLU A 581 26.77 -15.66 -22.11
CA GLU A 581 28.03 -15.27 -21.51
C GLU A 581 28.37 -16.16 -20.30
N ILE A 582 27.42 -16.41 -19.43
CA ILE A 582 27.58 -17.31 -18.28
C ILE A 582 27.93 -18.73 -18.75
N HIS A 583 27.20 -19.26 -19.71
CA HIS A 583 27.43 -20.60 -20.27
C HIS A 583 28.77 -20.70 -21.04
N SER A 584 29.36 -19.59 -21.46
CA SER A 584 30.71 -19.60 -22.09
C SER A 584 31.81 -20.07 -21.13
N GLY A 585 31.53 -20.15 -19.83
CA GLY A 585 32.42 -20.68 -18.81
C GLY A 585 33.54 -19.73 -18.39
N ASN A 586 33.38 -18.42 -18.63
CA ASN A 586 34.36 -17.42 -18.21
C ASN A 586 34.26 -17.07 -16.71
N ASP A 587 33.10 -17.32 -16.08
CA ASP A 587 32.89 -17.09 -14.64
C ASP A 587 33.40 -18.28 -13.83
N GLU A 588 34.38 -18.03 -12.94
CA GLU A 588 34.96 -19.05 -12.06
C GLU A 588 33.98 -19.56 -11.01
N ASN A 589 33.12 -18.69 -10.46
CA ASN A 589 32.12 -19.05 -9.46
C ASN A 589 31.05 -19.95 -10.08
N TYR A 590 30.56 -19.59 -11.26
CA TYR A 590 29.62 -20.41 -12.01
C TYR A 590 30.18 -21.80 -12.29
N ARG A 591 31.43 -21.90 -12.77
CA ARG A 591 32.09 -23.20 -13.02
C ARG A 591 32.25 -24.04 -11.76
N ALA A 592 32.66 -23.40 -10.65
CA ALA A 592 32.83 -24.08 -9.37
C ALA A 592 31.49 -24.66 -8.89
N GLU A 593 30.41 -23.89 -8.94
CA GLU A 593 29.08 -24.33 -8.55
C GLU A 593 28.56 -25.44 -9.48
N LYS A 594 28.67 -25.29 -10.81
CA LYS A 594 28.29 -26.33 -11.76
C LYS A 594 29.04 -27.65 -11.53
N ASN A 595 30.34 -27.60 -11.23
CA ASN A 595 31.12 -28.79 -10.90
C ASN A 595 30.65 -29.43 -9.60
N ARG A 596 30.34 -28.65 -8.57
CA ARG A 596 29.78 -29.14 -7.31
C ARG A 596 28.47 -29.87 -7.54
N ARG A 597 27.55 -29.29 -8.33
CA ARG A 597 26.26 -29.87 -8.68
C ARG A 597 26.41 -31.14 -9.52
N ARG A 598 27.38 -31.16 -10.41
CA ARG A 598 27.71 -32.35 -11.22
C ARG A 598 28.16 -33.53 -10.34
N GLU A 599 28.99 -33.29 -9.35
CA GLU A 599 29.37 -34.33 -8.39
C GLU A 599 28.18 -34.80 -7.55
N GLN A 600 27.32 -33.87 -7.15
CA GLN A 600 26.16 -34.15 -6.32
C GLN A 600 25.12 -35.02 -7.04
N TYR A 601 24.82 -34.79 -8.33
CA TYR A 601 23.71 -35.41 -9.04
C TYR A 601 24.11 -36.32 -10.19
N ILE A 602 25.07 -35.94 -11.04
CA ILE A 602 25.47 -36.75 -12.19
C ILE A 602 26.31 -37.97 -11.75
N ALA A 603 27.15 -37.86 -10.73
CA ALA A 603 27.97 -38.97 -10.27
C ALA A 603 27.12 -40.11 -9.66
N PRO A 604 26.14 -39.87 -8.76
CA PRO A 604 25.22 -40.91 -8.28
C PRO A 604 24.35 -41.50 -9.42
N LEU A 605 23.89 -40.64 -10.34
CA LEU A 605 23.11 -41.10 -11.50
C LEU A 605 23.91 -42.08 -12.36
N LYS A 606 25.21 -41.82 -12.60
CA LYS A 606 26.08 -42.73 -13.36
C LYS A 606 26.43 -44.00 -12.62
N ALA A 607 26.30 -44.06 -11.32
CA ALA A 607 26.55 -45.23 -10.50
C ALA A 607 25.42 -46.28 -10.58
N ILE A 608 24.23 -45.89 -11.00
CA ILE A 608 23.10 -46.82 -11.28
C ILE A 608 23.45 -47.64 -12.52
N LYS A 609 23.53 -48.98 -12.36
CA LYS A 609 23.93 -49.94 -13.40
C LYS A 609 22.72 -50.46 -14.15
#